data_1aaa090587ae7c0b5f4effea08685ae5
#
_entry.id   1aaa090587ae7c0b5f4effea08685ae5
#
_cell.length_a   1.000
_cell.length_b   1.000
_cell.length_c   1.000
_cell.angle_alpha   90.00
_cell.angle_beta   90.00
_cell.angle_gamma   90.00
#
_symmetry.space_group_name_H-M   'P 1'
#
loop_
_entity.id
_entity.type
_entity.pdbx_description
1 polymer ?
#
loop_
_entity_poly.entity_id
_entity_poly.type
_entity_poly.pdbx_seq_one_letter_code
_entity_poly.pdbx_strand_id
1 'polypeptide(L)'
;MIYILSTLVSIMTILKTVETNNNPDSIGDNGGSYGILQIQKSVLDDVNRIYGTNYHHEQMFSEKASEEVFTLYLCYGKEVFLKKHCRFPTEEELVRMWNGGIYKGYKYQDTKKYYNKYLKIKNER
;
A
#
# COMPACT_ATOMS: atom_id res chain seq x y z
N MET A 1 -4.06 -0.18 18.46
CA MET A 1 -3.51 -1.27 17.60
C MET A 1 -4.59 -1.95 16.75
N ILE A 2 -5.65 -2.50 17.37
CA ILE A 2 -6.76 -3.15 16.65
C ILE A 2 -7.44 -2.21 15.64
N TYR A 3 -7.66 -0.96 16.03
CA TYR A 3 -8.28 0.06 15.18
C TYR A 3 -7.47 0.30 13.90
N ILE A 4 -6.14 0.39 14.02
CA ILE A 4 -5.26 0.65 12.89
C ILE A 4 -5.24 -0.53 11.92
N LEU A 5 -5.19 -1.76 12.43
CA LEU A 5 -5.20 -2.95 11.59
C LEU A 5 -6.53 -3.05 10.83
N SER A 6 -7.64 -2.73 11.48
CA SER A 6 -8.96 -2.74 10.84
C SER A 6 -9.04 -1.70 9.72
N THR A 7 -8.47 -0.51 9.93
CA THR A 7 -8.39 0.54 8.90
C THR A 7 -7.55 0.09 7.71
N LEU A 8 -6.38 -0.53 7.97
CA LEU A 8 -5.52 -1.03 6.90
C LEU A 8 -6.18 -2.14 6.10
N VAL A 9 -6.92 -3.04 6.76
CA VAL A 9 -7.67 -4.10 6.06
C VAL A 9 -8.73 -3.50 5.13
N SER A 10 -9.46 -2.49 5.60
CA SER A 10 -10.48 -1.81 4.78
C SER A 10 -9.85 -1.12 3.57
N ILE A 11 -8.75 -0.40 3.78
CA ILE A 11 -8.00 0.25 2.69
C ILE A 11 -7.52 -0.80 1.68
N MET A 12 -6.90 -1.85 2.17
CA MET A 12 -6.33 -2.91 1.34
C MET A 12 -7.38 -3.55 0.43
N THR A 13 -8.57 -3.83 0.97
CA THR A 13 -9.67 -4.41 0.22
C THR A 13 -10.07 -3.55 -0.97
N ILE A 14 -10.13 -2.23 -0.77
CA ILE A 14 -10.46 -1.30 -1.85
C ILE A 14 -9.31 -1.17 -2.84
N LEU A 15 -8.06 -1.11 -2.35
CA LEU A 15 -6.88 -0.95 -3.21
C LEU A 15 -6.66 -2.16 -4.13
N LYS A 16 -7.05 -3.36 -3.73
CA LYS A 16 -7.01 -4.52 -4.62
C LYS A 16 -7.87 -4.29 -5.87
N THR A 17 -9.00 -3.61 -5.72
CA THR A 17 -9.86 -3.26 -6.85
C THR A 17 -9.23 -2.13 -7.66
N VAL A 18 -8.72 -1.09 -7.00
CA VAL A 18 -8.07 0.04 -7.69
C VAL A 18 -6.89 -0.42 -8.53
N GLU A 19 -6.04 -1.28 -7.97
CA GLU A 19 -4.79 -1.69 -8.62
C GLU A 19 -5.01 -2.69 -9.77
N THR A 20 -5.82 -3.71 -9.55
CA THR A 20 -5.88 -4.84 -10.49
C THR A 20 -7.28 -5.39 -10.71
N ASN A 21 -8.30 -4.77 -10.15
CA ASN A 21 -9.65 -5.33 -10.14
C ASN A 21 -9.65 -6.74 -9.54
N ASN A 22 -8.89 -6.94 -8.47
CA ASN A 22 -8.76 -8.18 -7.69
C ASN A 22 -8.08 -9.33 -8.46
N ASN A 23 -7.16 -9.02 -9.38
CA ASN A 23 -6.43 -10.06 -10.11
C ASN A 23 -5.05 -10.33 -9.48
N PRO A 24 -4.87 -11.50 -8.81
CA PRO A 24 -3.59 -11.80 -8.14
C PRO A 24 -2.45 -12.11 -9.12
N ASP A 25 -2.73 -12.37 -10.39
CA ASP A 25 -1.72 -12.71 -11.39
C ASP A 25 -1.28 -11.51 -12.22
N SER A 26 -1.74 -10.31 -11.86
CA SER A 26 -1.50 -9.11 -12.63
C SER A 26 -0.03 -8.67 -12.60
N ILE A 27 0.47 -8.25 -13.76
CA ILE A 27 1.80 -7.65 -13.91
C ILE A 27 1.60 -6.29 -14.57
N GLY A 28 2.10 -5.23 -13.92
CA GLY A 28 1.98 -3.87 -14.43
C GLY A 28 3.30 -3.14 -14.45
N ASP A 29 3.27 -1.84 -14.79
CA ASP A 29 4.45 -0.96 -14.80
C ASP A 29 5.62 -1.55 -15.60
N ASN A 30 5.34 -2.01 -16.81
CA ASN A 30 6.35 -2.60 -17.72
C ASN A 30 7.07 -3.79 -17.09
N GLY A 31 6.35 -4.60 -16.31
CA GLY A 31 6.92 -5.78 -15.66
C GLY A 31 7.49 -5.53 -14.28
N GLY A 32 7.29 -4.35 -13.72
CA GLY A 32 7.86 -3.98 -12.42
C GLY A 32 6.94 -4.12 -11.22
N SER A 33 5.64 -4.30 -11.44
CA SER A 33 4.64 -4.40 -10.37
C SER A 33 3.93 -5.74 -10.42
N TYR A 34 3.92 -6.48 -9.31
CA TYR A 34 3.41 -7.85 -9.26
C TYR A 34 2.23 -7.98 -8.30
N GLY A 35 1.23 -8.76 -8.75
CA GLY A 35 0.18 -9.27 -7.89
C GLY A 35 -0.99 -8.34 -7.69
N ILE A 36 -1.90 -8.75 -6.83
CA ILE A 36 -3.19 -8.10 -6.60
C ILE A 36 -3.06 -6.65 -6.14
N LEU A 37 -1.97 -6.31 -5.44
CA LEU A 37 -1.69 -4.96 -4.93
C LEU A 37 -0.58 -4.25 -5.70
N GLN A 38 -0.08 -4.85 -6.79
CA GLN A 38 0.93 -4.24 -7.66
C GLN A 38 2.18 -3.81 -6.90
N ILE A 39 2.79 -4.74 -6.19
CA ILE A 39 3.95 -4.46 -5.35
C ILE A 39 5.21 -4.39 -6.21
N GLN A 40 5.91 -3.27 -6.11
CA GLN A 40 7.20 -3.06 -6.76
C GLN A 40 8.33 -3.64 -5.92
N LYS A 41 9.42 -4.00 -6.58
CA LYS A 41 10.59 -4.55 -5.88
C LYS A 41 11.15 -3.57 -4.85
N SER A 42 11.09 -2.26 -5.12
CA SER A 42 11.58 -1.24 -4.17
C SER A 42 10.81 -1.26 -2.84
N VAL A 43 9.50 -1.47 -2.89
CA VAL A 43 8.67 -1.61 -1.69
C VAL A 43 9.09 -2.85 -0.90
N LEU A 44 9.28 -3.96 -1.62
CA LEU A 44 9.69 -5.23 -1.04
C LEU A 44 11.07 -5.13 -0.39
N ASP A 45 12.01 -4.48 -1.07
CA ASP A 45 13.36 -4.28 -0.55
C ASP A 45 13.33 -3.46 0.76
N ASP A 46 12.48 -2.44 0.82
CA ASP A 46 12.30 -1.64 2.03
C ASP A 46 11.74 -2.48 3.18
N VAL A 47 10.71 -3.27 2.92
CA VAL A 47 10.11 -4.16 3.94
C VAL A 47 11.16 -5.16 4.45
N ASN A 48 11.87 -5.79 3.54
CA ASN A 48 12.90 -6.76 3.92
C ASN A 48 13.99 -6.13 4.78
N ARG A 49 14.42 -4.91 4.44
CA ARG A 49 15.45 -4.19 5.18
C ARG A 49 14.97 -3.79 6.57
N ILE A 50 13.75 -3.26 6.66
CA ILE A 50 13.21 -2.70 7.90
C ILE A 50 12.83 -3.80 8.89
N TYR A 51 12.23 -4.88 8.41
CA TYR A 51 11.67 -5.92 9.27
C TYR A 51 12.52 -7.20 9.33
N GLY A 52 13.63 -7.25 8.60
CA GLY A 52 14.47 -8.44 8.56
C GLY A 52 13.80 -9.64 7.90
N THR A 53 12.85 -9.39 7.01
CA THR A 53 12.16 -10.43 6.25
C THR A 53 12.93 -10.78 4.98
N ASN A 54 12.51 -11.83 4.29
CA ASN A 54 13.20 -12.31 3.09
C ASN A 54 12.19 -12.65 1.99
N TYR A 55 11.26 -11.73 1.71
CA TYR A 55 10.32 -11.91 0.63
C TYR A 55 11.03 -11.79 -0.73
N HIS A 56 10.64 -12.64 -1.68
CA HIS A 56 11.05 -12.55 -3.08
C HIS A 56 9.93 -11.93 -3.90
N HIS A 57 10.27 -11.21 -4.97
CA HIS A 57 9.28 -10.47 -5.75
C HIS A 57 8.18 -11.39 -6.31
N GLU A 58 8.54 -12.60 -6.73
CA GLU A 58 7.58 -13.58 -7.26
C GLU A 58 6.54 -14.02 -6.23
N GLN A 59 6.83 -13.91 -4.95
CA GLN A 59 5.85 -14.23 -3.90
C GLN A 59 4.68 -13.25 -3.89
N MET A 60 4.82 -12.09 -4.53
CA MET A 60 3.75 -11.10 -4.57
C MET A 60 2.56 -11.54 -5.43
N PHE A 61 2.69 -12.62 -6.20
CA PHE A 61 1.55 -13.29 -6.82
C PHE A 61 0.70 -14.08 -5.82
N SER A 62 1.18 -14.30 -4.61
CA SER A 62 0.38 -14.83 -3.51
C SER A 62 -0.37 -13.66 -2.86
N GLU A 63 -1.70 -13.76 -2.80
CA GLU A 63 -2.52 -12.73 -2.17
C GLU A 63 -2.13 -12.55 -0.70
N LYS A 64 -1.91 -13.65 0.02
CA LYS A 64 -1.51 -13.60 1.41
C LYS A 64 -0.17 -12.87 1.61
N ALA A 65 0.84 -13.19 0.81
CA ALA A 65 2.14 -12.54 0.90
C ALA A 65 2.06 -11.05 0.55
N SER A 66 1.27 -10.70 -0.48
CA SER A 66 1.02 -9.30 -0.83
C SER A 66 0.37 -8.55 0.32
N GLU A 67 -0.61 -9.15 0.99
CA GLU A 67 -1.29 -8.53 2.14
C GLU A 67 -0.32 -8.28 3.29
N GLU A 68 0.57 -9.24 3.56
CA GLU A 68 1.57 -9.10 4.62
C GLU A 68 2.53 -7.95 4.32
N VAL A 69 3.05 -7.88 3.09
CA VAL A 69 3.99 -6.82 2.68
C VAL A 69 3.31 -5.45 2.72
N PHE A 70 2.08 -5.35 2.21
CA PHE A 70 1.28 -4.12 2.28
C PHE A 70 1.16 -3.62 3.72
N THR A 71 0.77 -4.52 4.62
CA THR A 71 0.56 -4.17 6.03
C THR A 71 1.86 -3.71 6.69
N LEU A 72 2.94 -4.44 6.48
CA LEU A 72 4.25 -4.07 7.04
C LEU A 72 4.72 -2.72 6.51
N TYR A 73 4.57 -2.48 5.21
CA TYR A 73 5.00 -1.22 4.59
C TYR A 73 4.24 -0.02 5.16
N LEU A 74 2.92 -0.11 5.24
CA LEU A 74 2.13 1.01 5.75
C LEU A 74 2.21 1.17 7.27
N CYS A 75 2.45 0.09 8.01
CA CYS A 75 2.74 0.21 9.44
C CYS A 75 4.01 1.02 9.67
N TYR A 76 5.04 0.78 8.88
CA TYR A 76 6.26 1.60 8.94
C TYR A 76 5.99 3.04 8.52
N GLY A 77 5.22 3.24 7.45
CA GLY A 77 4.84 4.58 7.00
C GLY A 77 4.10 5.36 8.07
N LYS A 78 3.22 4.69 8.81
CA LYS A 78 2.51 5.28 9.95
C LYS A 78 3.48 5.75 11.03
N GLU A 79 4.49 4.93 11.35
CA GLU A 79 5.51 5.30 12.36
C GLU A 79 6.33 6.50 11.92
N VAL A 80 6.76 6.53 10.67
CA VAL A 80 7.52 7.65 10.09
C VAL A 80 6.69 8.93 10.14
N PHE A 81 5.42 8.84 9.74
CA PHE A 81 4.52 9.98 9.74
C PHE A 81 4.28 10.52 11.16
N LEU A 82 4.05 9.61 12.11
CA LEU A 82 3.81 9.98 13.52
C LEU A 82 5.01 10.74 14.10
N LYS A 83 6.22 10.29 13.83
CA LYS A 83 7.44 10.97 14.30
C LYS A 83 7.58 12.37 13.71
N LYS A 84 7.21 12.54 12.44
CA LYS A 84 7.35 13.81 11.74
C LYS A 84 6.25 14.81 12.11
N HIS A 85 5.02 14.37 12.25
CA HIS A 85 3.84 15.24 12.39
C HIS A 85 3.20 15.22 13.76
N CYS A 86 3.64 14.35 14.67
CA CYS A 86 3.10 14.20 16.03
C CYS A 86 1.60 13.91 16.03
N ARG A 87 1.11 13.22 15.01
CA ARG A 87 -0.26 12.72 14.89
C ARG A 87 -0.28 11.52 13.96
N PHE A 88 -1.33 10.69 14.03
CA PHE A 88 -1.49 9.57 13.10
C PHE A 88 -1.90 10.09 11.72
N PRO A 89 -1.47 9.40 10.65
CA PRO A 89 -1.94 9.76 9.31
C PRO A 89 -3.42 9.46 9.14
N THR A 90 -4.08 10.26 8.30
CA THR A 90 -5.47 10.02 7.91
C THR A 90 -5.55 8.88 6.90
N GLU A 91 -6.77 8.41 6.64
CA GLU A 91 -7.02 7.41 5.59
C GLU A 91 -6.48 7.90 4.24
N GLU A 92 -6.75 9.15 3.88
CA GLU A 92 -6.24 9.74 2.64
C GLU A 92 -4.72 9.68 2.58
N GLU A 93 -4.05 10.06 3.66
CA GLU A 93 -2.59 10.07 3.72
C GLU A 93 -2.01 8.66 3.56
N LEU A 94 -2.62 7.66 4.21
CA LEU A 94 -2.20 6.27 4.08
C LEU A 94 -2.35 5.75 2.64
N VAL A 95 -3.48 6.02 2.01
CA VAL A 95 -3.71 5.62 0.61
C VAL A 95 -2.68 6.27 -0.31
N ARG A 96 -2.42 7.55 -0.10
CA ARG A 96 -1.46 8.29 -0.92
C ARG A 96 -0.02 7.83 -0.69
N MET A 97 0.32 7.41 0.54
CA MET A 97 1.62 6.79 0.82
C MET A 97 1.81 5.49 0.05
N TRP A 98 0.77 4.70 -0.08
CA TRP A 98 0.88 3.45 -0.84
C TRP A 98 1.25 3.73 -2.30
N ASN A 99 0.63 4.72 -2.92
CA ASN A 99 0.86 5.05 -4.32
C ASN A 99 2.19 5.79 -4.55
N GLY A 100 2.54 6.73 -3.68
CA GLY A 100 3.65 7.66 -3.92
C GLY A 100 4.84 7.55 -2.95
N GLY A 101 4.79 6.60 -2.02
CA GLY A 101 5.86 6.40 -1.04
C GLY A 101 5.55 7.01 0.31
N ILE A 102 6.10 6.40 1.37
CA ILE A 102 5.74 6.72 2.76
C ILE A 102 6.30 8.06 3.24
N TYR A 103 7.35 8.59 2.61
CA TYR A 103 7.98 9.82 3.09
C TYR A 103 7.31 11.08 2.56
N LYS A 104 6.83 11.08 1.31
CA LYS A 104 6.28 12.28 0.65
C LYS A 104 5.04 12.01 -0.19
N GLY A 105 4.62 10.75 -0.33
CA GLY A 105 3.51 10.37 -1.21
C GLY A 105 2.24 11.17 -0.96
N TYR A 106 1.95 11.46 0.30
CA TYR A 106 0.75 12.19 0.69
C TYR A 106 0.74 13.66 0.26
N LYS A 107 1.83 14.17 -0.35
CA LYS A 107 1.94 15.57 -0.80
C LYS A 107 1.82 15.74 -2.32
N TYR A 108 1.99 14.69 -3.10
CA TYR A 108 2.08 14.81 -4.55
C TYR A 108 0.71 14.93 -5.22
N GLN A 109 0.63 15.74 -6.26
CA GLN A 109 -0.59 15.93 -7.05
C GLN A 109 -1.10 14.60 -7.65
N ASP A 110 -0.18 13.78 -8.13
CA ASP A 110 -0.55 12.50 -8.77
C ASP A 110 -1.17 11.53 -7.77
N THR A 111 -0.72 11.54 -6.51
CA THR A 111 -1.31 10.68 -5.48
C THR A 111 -2.70 11.15 -5.08
N LYS A 112 -3.01 12.42 -5.25
CA LYS A 112 -4.37 12.93 -5.03
C LYS A 112 -5.34 12.34 -6.06
N LYS A 113 -4.91 12.23 -7.31
CA LYS A 113 -5.71 11.57 -8.36
C LYS A 113 -5.96 10.10 -8.02
N TYR A 114 -4.93 9.42 -7.53
CA TYR A 114 -5.04 8.04 -7.08
C TYR A 114 -6.06 7.91 -5.94
N TYR A 115 -6.00 8.81 -4.98
CA TYR A 115 -6.95 8.82 -3.86
C TYR A 115 -8.39 9.05 -4.36
N ASN A 116 -8.58 9.87 -5.38
CA ASN A 116 -9.91 10.07 -5.97
C ASN A 116 -10.47 8.79 -6.58
N LYS A 117 -9.62 7.96 -7.21
CA LYS A 117 -10.03 6.63 -7.69
C LYS A 117 -10.44 5.73 -6.53
N TYR A 118 -9.66 5.77 -5.45
CA TYR A 118 -9.97 5.03 -4.22
C TYR A 118 -11.33 5.42 -3.68
N LEU A 119 -11.60 6.72 -3.55
CA LEU A 119 -12.89 7.22 -3.06
C LEU A 119 -14.05 6.78 -3.92
N LYS A 120 -13.89 6.80 -5.23
CA LYS A 120 -14.93 6.36 -6.16
C LYS A 120 -15.32 4.91 -5.89
N ILE A 121 -14.34 4.03 -5.79
CA ILE A 121 -14.59 2.61 -5.48
C ILE A 121 -15.24 2.47 -4.10
N LYS A 122 -14.71 3.17 -3.10
CA LYS A 122 -15.22 3.12 -1.73
C LYS A 122 -16.70 3.53 -1.67
N ASN A 123 -17.07 4.59 -2.40
CA ASN A 123 -18.42 5.13 -2.37
C ASN A 123 -19.43 4.31 -3.17
N GLU A 124 -18.96 3.42 -4.05
CA GLU A 124 -19.82 2.49 -4.81
C GLU A 124 -20.16 1.22 -4.04
N ARG A 125 -19.57 1.03 -2.87
CA ARG A 125 -19.77 -0.18 -2.04
C ARG A 125 -20.97 -0.08 -1.13
#